data_6102daa500a323015e7306f724bbfb67
#
_entry.id   6102daa500a323015e7306f724bbfb67
#
_cell.length_a   1.000
_cell.length_b   1.000
_cell.length_c   1.000
_cell.angle_alpha   90.00
_cell.angle_beta   90.00
_cell.angle_gamma   90.00
#
_symmetry.space_group_name_H-M   'P 1'
#
loop_
_entity.id
_entity.type
_entity.pdbx_description
1 polymer ?
#
loop_
_entity_poly.entity_id
_entity_poly.type
_entity_poly.pdbx_seq_one_letter_code
_entity_poly.pdbx_strand_id
1 'polypeptide(L)'
;PIKPKFLSPVFATIFYTALVMIPEDVALKIVAKTGDKNFGFMGFVFSLLTQSTICYKIKGSAFYPEPEITSVLMKISIPDKPLMEIKNQQLFWSIAPKLFVQRRKTILNVMKNSFHINRETAIEILQKAGIQPQLRSHQIEIPYLIELIKQISKQI
;
A
#
# COMPACT_ATOMS: atom_id res chain seq x y z
N PRO A 1 -12.83 6.58 18.03
CA PRO A 1 -12.35 5.59 17.06
C PRO A 1 -12.70 6.05 15.65
N ILE A 2 -11.66 6.36 14.86
CA ILE A 2 -11.82 6.83 13.47
C ILE A 2 -12.16 5.61 12.64
N LYS A 3 -13.42 5.48 12.24
CA LYS A 3 -13.86 4.43 11.34
C LYS A 3 -13.32 4.73 9.93
N PRO A 4 -12.63 3.81 9.27
CA PRO A 4 -12.21 4.02 7.88
C PRO A 4 -13.45 4.15 6.99
N LYS A 5 -13.65 5.34 6.41
CA LYS A 5 -14.82 5.68 5.59
C LYS A 5 -14.96 4.88 4.28
N PHE A 6 -13.98 4.04 3.97
CA PHE A 6 -14.01 3.27 2.76
C PHE A 6 -14.44 1.79 2.89
N LEU A 7 -14.64 1.34 4.10
CA LEU A 7 -15.47 0.17 4.32
C LEU A 7 -16.90 0.69 4.39
N SER A 8 -17.83 0.04 3.70
CA SER A 8 -19.26 0.34 3.86
C SER A 8 -19.54 0.57 5.34
N PRO A 9 -20.32 1.60 5.73
CA PRO A 9 -20.61 1.90 7.14
C PRO A 9 -21.08 0.67 7.94
N VAL A 10 -21.71 -0.28 7.28
CA VAL A 10 -22.16 -1.55 7.85
C VAL A 10 -20.96 -2.43 8.23
N PHE A 11 -19.94 -2.56 7.35
CA PHE A 11 -18.75 -3.36 7.65
C PHE A 11 -17.86 -2.71 8.72
N ALA A 12 -17.68 -1.38 8.68
CA ALA A 12 -16.89 -0.66 9.67
C ALA A 12 -17.50 -0.69 11.08
N THR A 13 -18.77 -1.04 11.22
CA THR A 13 -19.45 -1.06 12.51
C THR A 13 -19.34 -2.42 13.21
N ILE A 14 -19.05 -3.51 12.48
CA ILE A 14 -19.23 -4.89 12.97
C ILE A 14 -17.91 -5.67 13.10
N PHE A 15 -16.86 -5.37 12.32
CA PHE A 15 -15.66 -6.20 12.31
C PHE A 15 -14.37 -5.41 12.48
N TYR A 16 -13.69 -5.60 13.63
CA TYR A 16 -12.29 -5.17 13.82
C TYR A 16 -11.29 -6.19 13.25
N THR A 17 -11.74 -7.38 12.95
CA THR A 17 -10.92 -8.47 12.41
C THR A 17 -11.72 -9.28 11.42
N ALA A 18 -11.09 -9.56 10.27
CA ALA A 18 -11.61 -10.48 9.27
C ALA A 18 -10.64 -11.65 9.08
N LEU A 19 -11.19 -12.83 8.86
CA LEU A 19 -10.46 -14.00 8.40
C LEU A 19 -10.91 -14.30 6.97
N VAL A 20 -10.00 -14.21 6.02
CA VAL A 20 -10.31 -14.32 4.59
C VAL A 20 -9.44 -15.37 3.93
N MET A 21 -10.02 -16.09 2.97
CA MET A 21 -9.28 -17.01 2.12
C MET A 21 -9.01 -16.34 0.77
N ILE A 22 -7.75 -16.22 0.40
CA ILE A 22 -7.32 -15.55 -0.84
C ILE A 22 -6.15 -16.31 -1.48
N PRO A 23 -5.86 -16.07 -2.77
CA PRO A 23 -4.66 -16.60 -3.43
C PRO A 23 -3.37 -16.19 -2.72
N GLU A 24 -2.40 -17.11 -2.66
CA GLU A 24 -1.12 -16.89 -1.98
C GLU A 24 -0.36 -15.68 -2.55
N ASP A 25 -0.35 -15.51 -3.86
CA ASP A 25 0.34 -14.40 -4.52
C ASP A 25 -0.23 -13.02 -4.13
N VAL A 26 -1.54 -12.95 -3.89
CA VAL A 26 -2.22 -11.75 -3.39
C VAL A 26 -1.85 -11.49 -1.93
N ALA A 27 -1.89 -12.54 -1.10
CA ALA A 27 -1.52 -12.42 0.31
C ALA A 27 -0.07 -11.97 0.50
N LEU A 28 0.86 -12.51 -0.30
CA LEU A 28 2.27 -12.11 -0.28
C LEU A 28 2.48 -10.63 -0.66
N LYS A 29 1.64 -10.06 -1.52
CA LYS A 29 1.65 -8.62 -1.84
C LYS A 29 1.12 -7.78 -0.68
N ILE A 30 0.13 -8.28 0.06
CA ILE A 30 -0.47 -7.59 1.22
C ILE A 30 0.53 -7.52 2.39
N VAL A 31 1.21 -8.64 2.71
CA VAL A 31 2.15 -8.69 3.84
C VAL A 31 3.57 -8.27 3.50
N ALA A 32 3.85 -7.96 2.23
CA ALA A 32 5.18 -7.53 1.79
C ALA A 32 5.65 -6.28 2.54
N LYS A 33 6.92 -6.25 2.90
CA LYS A 33 7.57 -5.11 3.53
C LYS A 33 8.38 -4.31 2.51
N THR A 34 8.72 -3.09 2.88
CA THR A 34 9.63 -2.24 2.10
C THR A 34 10.91 -3.00 1.77
N GLY A 35 11.35 -2.91 0.53
CA GLY A 35 12.50 -3.65 0.00
C GLY A 35 12.15 -4.98 -0.65
N ASP A 36 11.03 -5.60 -0.29
CA ASP A 36 10.57 -6.84 -0.90
C ASP A 36 10.17 -6.67 -2.36
N LYS A 37 10.48 -7.67 -3.20
CA LYS A 37 10.04 -7.70 -4.60
C LYS A 37 8.51 -7.66 -4.77
N ASN A 38 7.75 -8.09 -3.76
CA ASN A 38 6.29 -8.10 -3.76
C ASN A 38 5.70 -6.80 -3.18
N PHE A 39 6.49 -5.95 -2.51
CA PHE A 39 6.00 -4.69 -1.96
C PHE A 39 5.56 -3.75 -3.08
N GLY A 40 4.37 -3.23 -2.96
CA GLY A 40 3.76 -2.31 -3.93
C GLY A 40 2.63 -1.52 -3.29
N PHE A 41 1.75 -0.96 -4.10
CA PHE A 41 0.62 -0.16 -3.62
C PHE A 41 -0.24 -0.91 -2.61
N MET A 42 -0.53 -2.20 -2.87
CA MET A 42 -1.33 -3.02 -1.96
C MET A 42 -0.65 -3.19 -0.59
N GLY A 43 0.62 -3.60 -0.56
CA GLY A 43 1.39 -3.73 0.68
C GLY A 43 1.50 -2.39 1.43
N PHE A 44 1.70 -1.29 0.71
CA PHE A 44 1.71 0.06 1.29
C PHE A 44 0.39 0.39 1.99
N VAL A 45 -0.75 0.25 1.30
CA VAL A 45 -2.07 0.58 1.86
C VAL A 45 -2.43 -0.32 3.04
N PHE A 46 -2.23 -1.63 2.91
CA PHE A 46 -2.51 -2.55 4.01
C PHE A 46 -1.63 -2.29 5.24
N SER A 47 -0.36 -1.94 5.04
CA SER A 47 0.53 -1.54 6.15
C SER A 47 0.06 -0.28 6.87
N LEU A 48 -0.58 0.66 6.17
CA LEU A 48 -1.09 1.90 6.79
C LEU A 48 -2.35 1.67 7.62
N LEU A 49 -3.23 0.80 7.16
CA LEU A 49 -4.61 0.72 7.63
C LEU A 49 -4.91 -0.54 8.43
N THR A 50 -4.07 -1.58 8.32
CA THR A 50 -4.35 -2.90 8.90
C THR A 50 -3.11 -3.56 9.48
N GLN A 51 -3.35 -4.56 10.33
CA GLN A 51 -2.38 -5.59 10.68
C GLN A 51 -2.82 -6.88 9.99
N SER A 52 -2.01 -7.33 9.03
CA SER A 52 -2.33 -8.48 8.19
C SER A 52 -1.32 -9.60 8.40
N THR A 53 -1.80 -10.83 8.60
CA THR A 53 -0.98 -12.01 8.86
C THR A 53 -1.52 -13.21 8.09
N ILE A 54 -0.64 -13.96 7.42
CA ILE A 54 -0.97 -15.26 6.84
C ILE A 54 -1.00 -16.27 7.97
N CYS A 55 -2.18 -16.88 8.22
CA CYS A 55 -2.40 -17.84 9.29
C CYS A 55 -2.12 -19.27 8.84
N TYR A 56 -2.57 -19.63 7.64
CA TYR A 56 -2.48 -20.99 7.15
C TYR A 56 -2.43 -21.04 5.62
N LYS A 57 -1.69 -22.02 5.09
CA LYS A 57 -1.56 -22.26 3.65
C LYS A 57 -2.36 -23.51 3.28
N ILE A 58 -3.27 -23.39 2.32
CA ILE A 58 -4.19 -24.45 1.88
C ILE A 58 -3.77 -24.89 0.49
N LYS A 59 -3.36 -26.15 0.37
CA LYS A 59 -2.98 -26.74 -0.92
C LYS A 59 -4.21 -26.94 -1.81
N GLY A 60 -4.02 -26.93 -3.13
CA GLY A 60 -5.08 -27.19 -4.12
C GLY A 60 -5.81 -28.50 -3.89
N SER A 61 -5.09 -29.56 -3.45
CA SER A 61 -5.66 -30.87 -3.15
C SER A 61 -6.73 -30.90 -2.04
N ALA A 62 -6.93 -29.80 -1.31
CA ALA A 62 -8.02 -29.65 -0.34
C ALA A 62 -9.36 -29.25 -0.99
N PHE A 63 -9.41 -29.02 -2.30
CA PHE A 63 -10.60 -28.57 -3.02
C PHE A 63 -10.99 -29.54 -4.14
N TYR A 64 -12.25 -29.52 -4.51
CA TYR A 64 -12.75 -30.25 -5.69
C TYR A 64 -13.64 -29.32 -6.54
N PRO A 65 -13.33 -29.15 -7.83
CA PRO A 65 -12.10 -29.59 -8.52
C PRO A 65 -10.86 -28.91 -7.95
N GLU A 66 -9.69 -29.56 -8.06
CA GLU A 66 -8.43 -29.04 -7.54
C GLU A 66 -7.99 -27.80 -8.34
N PRO A 67 -7.82 -26.63 -7.68
CA PRO A 67 -7.32 -25.43 -8.34
C PRO A 67 -5.80 -25.49 -8.55
N GLU A 68 -5.31 -24.85 -9.61
CA GLU A 68 -3.87 -24.74 -9.89
C GLU A 68 -3.11 -23.83 -8.91
N ILE A 69 -3.86 -22.99 -8.16
CA ILE A 69 -3.28 -21.98 -7.26
C ILE A 69 -3.34 -22.43 -5.79
N THR A 70 -2.33 -22.06 -5.03
CA THR A 70 -2.37 -22.21 -3.58
C THR A 70 -3.19 -21.07 -2.95
N SER A 71 -4.08 -21.44 -2.03
CA SER A 71 -4.84 -20.49 -1.22
C SER A 71 -4.22 -20.32 0.15
N VAL A 72 -4.45 -19.18 0.78
CA VAL A 72 -4.06 -18.94 2.17
C VAL A 72 -5.24 -18.39 2.98
N LEU A 73 -5.27 -18.75 4.24
CA LEU A 73 -6.15 -18.15 5.23
C LEU A 73 -5.38 -16.97 5.86
N MET A 74 -5.90 -15.77 5.68
CA MET A 74 -5.29 -14.53 6.15
C MET A 74 -6.18 -13.86 7.17
N LYS A 75 -5.57 -13.43 8.28
CA LYS A 75 -6.19 -12.55 9.27
C LYS A 75 -5.86 -11.10 8.93
N ILE A 76 -6.88 -10.26 8.85
CA ILE A 76 -6.77 -8.82 8.63
C ILE A 76 -7.45 -8.14 9.81
N SER A 77 -6.70 -7.38 10.59
CA SER A 77 -7.22 -6.64 11.75
C SER A 77 -7.05 -5.15 11.53
N ILE A 78 -8.03 -4.37 11.95
CA ILE A 78 -7.96 -2.90 11.93
C ILE A 78 -7.44 -2.45 13.29
N PRO A 79 -6.25 -1.81 13.37
CA PRO A 79 -5.69 -1.33 14.62
C PRO A 79 -6.49 -0.14 15.15
N ASP A 80 -6.53 0.03 16.47
CA ASP A 80 -7.18 1.19 17.11
C ASP A 80 -6.56 2.52 16.65
N LYS A 81 -5.26 2.49 16.35
CA LYS A 81 -4.52 3.64 15.79
C LYS A 81 -3.85 3.22 14.49
N PRO A 82 -4.36 3.66 13.33
CA PRO A 82 -3.68 3.46 12.06
C PRO A 82 -2.36 4.24 12.02
N LEU A 83 -1.38 3.75 11.25
CA LEU A 83 -0.08 4.42 11.09
C LEU A 83 -0.20 5.84 10.52
N MET A 84 -1.30 6.13 9.83
CA MET A 84 -1.57 7.44 9.26
C MET A 84 -3.06 7.76 9.30
N GLU A 85 -3.40 8.96 9.79
CA GLU A 85 -4.71 9.56 9.51
C GLU A 85 -4.72 10.13 8.10
N ILE A 86 -5.53 9.55 7.23
CA ILE A 86 -5.74 10.08 5.88
C ILE A 86 -6.78 11.21 5.98
N LYS A 87 -6.31 12.44 6.25
CA LYS A 87 -7.20 13.62 6.40
C LYS A 87 -7.95 13.96 5.11
N ASN A 88 -7.27 13.89 3.97
CA ASN A 88 -7.88 14.06 2.65
C ASN A 88 -7.77 12.75 1.87
N GLN A 89 -8.82 11.91 1.98
CA GLN A 89 -8.87 10.62 1.31
C GLN A 89 -8.84 10.74 -0.21
N GLN A 90 -9.58 11.70 -0.77
CA GLN A 90 -9.64 11.89 -2.23
C GLN A 90 -8.27 12.21 -2.81
N LEU A 91 -7.54 13.11 -2.16
CA LEU A 91 -6.19 13.47 -2.57
C LEU A 91 -5.19 12.31 -2.39
N PHE A 92 -5.26 11.58 -1.27
CA PHE A 92 -4.42 10.40 -1.04
C PHE A 92 -4.62 9.37 -2.14
N TRP A 93 -5.87 9.02 -2.48
CA TRP A 93 -6.17 8.02 -3.50
C TRP A 93 -5.84 8.48 -4.92
N SER A 94 -5.74 9.78 -5.17
CA SER A 94 -5.27 10.32 -6.45
C SER A 94 -3.75 10.25 -6.61
N ILE A 95 -2.99 10.29 -5.52
CA ILE A 95 -1.52 10.34 -5.51
C ILE A 95 -0.90 8.95 -5.28
N ALA A 96 -1.30 8.27 -4.20
CA ALA A 96 -0.61 7.06 -3.73
C ALA A 96 -0.51 5.93 -4.78
N PRO A 97 -1.55 5.59 -5.56
CA PRO A 97 -1.44 4.57 -6.59
C PRO A 97 -0.39 4.91 -7.65
N LYS A 98 -0.31 6.19 -8.06
CA LYS A 98 0.59 6.66 -9.11
C LYS A 98 2.06 6.45 -8.76
N LEU A 99 2.43 6.47 -7.48
CA LEU A 99 3.80 6.20 -7.02
C LEU A 99 4.26 4.77 -7.35
N PHE A 100 3.34 3.81 -7.51
CA PHE A 100 3.66 2.40 -7.71
C PHE A 100 3.41 1.88 -9.13
N VAL A 101 2.86 2.68 -10.04
CA VAL A 101 2.53 2.26 -11.42
C VAL A 101 3.79 1.84 -12.19
N GLN A 102 4.89 2.57 -12.05
CA GLN A 102 6.12 2.34 -12.80
C GLN A 102 7.21 1.69 -11.94
N ARG A 103 6.98 0.47 -11.46
CA ARG A 103 7.85 -0.25 -10.50
C ARG A 103 9.34 -0.31 -10.87
N ARG A 104 9.68 -0.32 -12.18
CA ARG A 104 11.06 -0.39 -12.67
C ARG A 104 11.75 0.97 -12.78
N LYS A 105 11.01 2.07 -12.66
CA LYS A 105 11.56 3.43 -12.72
C LYS A 105 11.96 3.95 -11.34
N THR A 106 12.93 4.86 -11.31
CA THR A 106 13.28 5.60 -10.11
C THR A 106 12.15 6.53 -9.69
N ILE A 107 12.10 6.88 -8.40
CA ILE A 107 11.05 7.76 -7.89
C ILE A 107 11.06 9.13 -8.58
N LEU A 108 12.22 9.66 -8.93
CA LEU A 108 12.34 10.89 -9.71
C LEU A 108 11.63 10.78 -11.06
N ASN A 109 11.81 9.66 -11.77
CA ASN A 109 11.14 9.44 -13.06
C ASN A 109 9.64 9.20 -12.90
N VAL A 110 9.21 8.55 -11.81
CA VAL A 110 7.79 8.40 -11.48
C VAL A 110 7.15 9.77 -11.27
N MET A 111 7.79 10.68 -10.53
CA MET A 111 7.26 12.03 -10.28
C MET A 111 7.12 12.81 -11.60
N LYS A 112 8.11 12.77 -12.46
CA LYS A 112 8.05 13.42 -13.78
C LYS A 112 6.92 12.87 -14.65
N ASN A 113 6.81 11.54 -14.73
CA ASN A 113 5.90 10.89 -15.67
C ASN A 113 4.44 10.85 -15.19
N SER A 114 4.23 10.60 -13.89
CA SER A 114 2.89 10.38 -13.33
C SER A 114 2.23 11.64 -12.78
N PHE A 115 3.04 12.67 -12.46
CA PHE A 115 2.55 13.94 -11.89
C PHE A 115 2.89 15.15 -12.75
N HIS A 116 3.61 14.96 -13.87
CA HIS A 116 4.06 16.03 -14.77
C HIS A 116 4.85 17.14 -14.09
N ILE A 117 5.57 16.79 -13.02
CA ILE A 117 6.42 17.70 -12.26
C ILE A 117 7.77 17.82 -12.99
N ASN A 118 8.28 19.02 -13.17
CA ASN A 118 9.61 19.22 -13.74
C ASN A 118 10.71 18.64 -12.85
N ARG A 119 11.92 18.47 -13.40
CA ARG A 119 13.01 17.78 -12.71
C ARG A 119 13.46 18.50 -11.44
N GLU A 120 13.55 19.82 -11.49
CA GLU A 120 14.05 20.67 -10.40
C GLU A 120 13.09 20.59 -9.22
N THR A 121 11.80 20.83 -9.44
CA THR A 121 10.74 20.73 -8.43
C THR A 121 10.64 19.30 -7.86
N ALA A 122 10.79 18.28 -8.70
CA ALA A 122 10.77 16.89 -8.23
C ALA A 122 11.94 16.60 -7.27
N ILE A 123 13.13 17.11 -7.54
CA ILE A 123 14.30 16.96 -6.67
C ILE A 123 14.07 17.69 -5.34
N GLU A 124 13.54 18.92 -5.35
CA GLU A 124 13.22 19.66 -4.13
C GLU A 124 12.21 18.93 -3.24
N ILE A 125 11.14 18.38 -3.84
CA ILE A 125 10.12 17.61 -3.13
C ILE A 125 10.74 16.36 -2.50
N LEU A 126 11.59 15.64 -3.24
CA LEU A 126 12.26 14.43 -2.74
C LEU A 126 13.23 14.76 -1.60
N GLN A 127 13.98 15.85 -1.70
CA GLN A 127 14.87 16.34 -0.63
C GLN A 127 14.07 16.67 0.64
N LYS A 128 12.95 17.40 0.51
CA LYS A 128 12.05 17.70 1.64
C LYS A 128 11.45 16.45 2.28
N ALA A 129 11.22 15.41 1.48
CA ALA A 129 10.74 14.12 1.97
C ALA A 129 11.87 13.20 2.50
N GLY A 130 13.15 13.59 2.40
CA GLY A 130 14.28 12.77 2.82
C GLY A 130 14.56 11.56 1.92
N ILE A 131 14.19 11.63 0.63
CA ILE A 131 14.24 10.52 -0.31
C ILE A 131 15.34 10.74 -1.35
N GLN A 132 16.19 9.75 -1.55
CA GLN A 132 17.16 9.74 -2.63
C GLN A 132 16.47 9.54 -3.99
N PRO A 133 16.75 10.38 -5.01
CA PRO A 133 16.05 10.34 -6.31
C PRO A 133 16.21 9.03 -7.10
N GLN A 134 17.26 8.27 -6.82
CA GLN A 134 17.59 7.00 -7.50
C GLN A 134 16.77 5.81 -7.00
N LEU A 135 16.18 5.90 -5.80
CA LEU A 135 15.39 4.83 -5.22
C LEU A 135 14.14 4.57 -6.07
N ARG A 136 13.67 3.33 -6.02
CA ARG A 136 12.37 2.94 -6.56
C ARG A 136 11.32 2.95 -5.45
N SER A 137 10.05 3.15 -5.78
CA SER A 137 8.97 3.27 -4.80
C SER A 137 8.92 2.13 -3.78
N HIS A 138 9.19 0.89 -4.20
CA HIS A 138 9.18 -0.27 -3.30
C HIS A 138 10.38 -0.33 -2.33
N GLN A 139 11.41 0.49 -2.53
CA GLN A 139 12.61 0.58 -1.67
C GLN A 139 12.48 1.70 -0.62
N ILE A 140 11.47 2.57 -0.75
CA ILE A 140 11.28 3.73 0.12
C ILE A 140 10.44 3.29 1.31
N GLU A 141 10.94 3.56 2.53
CA GLU A 141 10.21 3.23 3.75
C GLU A 141 8.91 4.02 3.89
N ILE A 142 7.93 3.42 4.55
CA ILE A 142 6.56 3.93 4.66
C ILE A 142 6.49 5.37 5.19
N PRO A 143 7.22 5.78 6.24
CA PRO A 143 7.20 7.16 6.73
C PRO A 143 7.61 8.18 5.65
N TYR A 144 8.63 7.88 4.85
CA TYR A 144 9.06 8.76 3.76
C TYR A 144 8.06 8.80 2.60
N LEU A 145 7.41 7.67 2.29
CA LEU A 145 6.31 7.65 1.29
C LEU A 145 5.12 8.50 1.73
N ILE A 146 4.78 8.46 3.01
CA ILE A 146 3.74 9.33 3.60
C ILE A 146 4.12 10.80 3.45
N GLU A 147 5.36 11.15 3.79
CA GLU A 147 5.84 12.52 3.67
C GLU A 147 5.88 12.98 2.20
N LEU A 148 6.31 12.11 1.28
CA LEU A 148 6.28 12.38 -0.15
C LEU A 148 4.86 12.69 -0.64
N ILE A 149 3.86 11.90 -0.24
CA ILE A 149 2.46 12.15 -0.58
C ILE A 149 2.00 13.52 -0.07
N LYS A 150 2.37 13.89 1.17
CA LYS A 150 2.07 15.22 1.73
C LYS A 150 2.73 16.35 0.95
N GLN A 151 3.98 16.20 0.52
CA GLN A 151 4.68 17.21 -0.25
C GLN A 151 4.09 17.37 -1.66
N ILE A 152 3.77 16.27 -2.34
CA ILE A 152 3.08 16.29 -3.64
C ILE A 152 1.70 16.95 -3.50
N SER A 153 0.97 16.66 -2.43
CA SER A 153 -0.37 17.23 -2.20
C SER A 153 -0.40 18.75 -2.00
N LYS A 154 0.75 19.38 -1.72
CA LYS A 154 0.87 20.84 -1.63
C LYS A 154 1.13 21.51 -2.99
N GLN A 155 1.45 20.71 -4.01
CA GLN A 155 1.81 21.20 -5.36
C GLN A 155 0.66 21.02 -6.37
N ILE A 156 -0.33 20.20 -6.03
CA ILE A 156 -1.52 19.92 -6.83
C ILE A 156 -2.74 20.60 -6.20
#